data_da09c4a788b55e28612176677845aac6
#
_entry.id   da09c4a788b55e28612176677845aac6
#
_cell.length_a   1.000
_cell.length_b   1.000
_cell.length_c   1.000
_cell.angle_alpha   90.00
_cell.angle_beta   90.00
_cell.angle_gamma   90.00
#
_symmetry.space_group_name_H-M   'P 1'
#
loop_
_entity.id
_entity.type
_entity.pdbx_description
1 polymer ?
#
loop_
_entity_poly.entity_id
_entity_poly.type
_entity_poly.pdbx_seq_one_letter_code
_entity_poly.pdbx_strand_id
1 'polypeptide(L)'
;MLRTLPLPAPVEIARRRLNRLTHRLSTLPILVLMPHSRCNCRCVMCDIWKANRAGQELSVEDLAPHLAALQRLHVRRVVLSGGEALMHSNLWSLCALLKDLDVKITLLSTGLLLQRHASDIIRWCDDVTVSLDGSRDVHDSIRNIPHAYDRLAVGVAALKTLKPSLRITARCVLQRRNFLDLPNIVAAAHSLGLDQISFLAADVSSTAFNRPMAWGEERSADVSLTAVEVEAFRNMVETTSQQHPADFASGFIAEDAEKLRRLPRYYAALNGDGDFPAVTCNAPWVSTVIEADGSVRPCFFHRTLGNIHEQPLEQILNAPDAVAFRRQLDTRQDPICRRCVCTLQLGSRTPV
;
A
#
# COMPACT_ATOMS: atom_id res chain seq x y z
N MET A 1 6.47 26.86 -2.68
CA MET A 1 7.55 26.46 -3.62
C MET A 1 7.41 24.96 -3.88
N LEU A 2 6.87 24.58 -5.03
CA LEU A 2 6.86 23.19 -5.50
C LEU A 2 8.31 22.76 -5.71
N ARG A 3 8.86 21.92 -4.83
CA ARG A 3 10.13 21.26 -5.10
C ARG A 3 9.91 20.36 -6.31
N THR A 4 10.44 20.75 -7.44
CA THR A 4 10.53 19.89 -8.62
C THR A 4 11.39 18.69 -8.24
N LEU A 5 10.75 17.53 -8.12
CA LEU A 5 11.48 16.27 -7.92
C LEU A 5 12.40 16.04 -9.13
N PRO A 6 13.63 15.57 -8.94
CA PRO A 6 14.55 15.30 -10.04
C PRO A 6 13.94 14.26 -10.99
N LEU A 7 14.03 14.54 -12.28
CA LEU A 7 13.62 13.58 -13.30
C LEU A 7 14.52 12.34 -13.24
N PRO A 8 13.98 11.14 -13.46
CA PRO A 8 14.77 9.93 -13.56
C PRO A 8 15.80 10.04 -14.67
N ALA A 9 16.96 9.42 -14.48
CA ALA A 9 18.00 9.38 -15.51
C ALA A 9 17.44 8.76 -16.83
N PRO A 10 17.84 9.24 -18.00
CA PRO A 10 17.37 8.72 -19.30
C PRO A 10 17.48 7.19 -19.44
N VAL A 11 18.50 6.61 -18.83
CA VAL A 11 18.73 5.16 -18.79
C VAL A 11 17.61 4.43 -18.04
N GLU A 12 17.12 4.99 -16.93
CA GLU A 12 16.03 4.38 -16.15
C GLU A 12 14.71 4.44 -16.92
N ILE A 13 14.43 5.54 -17.59
CA ILE A 13 13.27 5.69 -18.48
C ILE A 13 13.31 4.62 -19.58
N ALA A 14 14.47 4.46 -20.23
CA ALA A 14 14.65 3.46 -21.28
C ALA A 14 14.45 2.04 -20.75
N ARG A 15 14.99 1.70 -19.57
CA ARG A 15 14.83 0.39 -18.94
C ARG A 15 13.37 0.09 -18.58
N ARG A 16 12.62 1.06 -18.01
CA ARG A 16 11.19 0.90 -17.73
C ARG A 16 10.38 0.66 -19.01
N ARG A 17 10.72 1.32 -20.11
CA ARG A 17 10.12 1.05 -21.43
C ARG A 17 10.48 -0.35 -21.93
N LEU A 18 11.75 -0.75 -21.80
CA LEU A 18 12.22 -2.08 -22.19
C LEU A 18 11.48 -3.19 -21.42
N ASN A 19 11.27 -3.04 -20.11
CA ASN A 19 10.48 -3.97 -19.32
C ASN A 19 9.09 -4.20 -19.91
N ARG A 20 8.42 -3.13 -20.36
CA ARG A 20 7.07 -3.23 -20.95
C ARG A 20 7.07 -3.86 -22.34
N LEU A 21 8.12 -3.66 -23.13
CA LEU A 21 8.25 -4.23 -24.48
C LEU A 21 8.64 -5.70 -24.46
N THR A 22 9.59 -6.06 -23.59
CA THR A 22 10.14 -7.42 -23.53
C THR A 22 9.47 -8.31 -22.49
N HIS A 23 8.73 -7.71 -21.56
CA HIS A 23 8.16 -8.35 -20.35
C HIS A 23 9.21 -8.95 -19.42
N ARG A 24 10.50 -8.71 -19.67
CA ARG A 24 11.61 -9.04 -18.78
C ARG A 24 11.96 -7.82 -17.95
N LEU A 25 12.28 -8.02 -16.67
CA LEU A 25 12.68 -6.94 -15.77
C LEU A 25 14.18 -6.68 -15.88
N SER A 26 14.55 -5.54 -16.45
CA SER A 26 15.91 -4.97 -16.46
C SER A 26 16.06 -3.85 -15.39
N THR A 27 14.94 -3.41 -14.81
CA THR A 27 14.89 -2.50 -13.66
C THR A 27 13.65 -2.80 -12.84
N LEU A 28 13.74 -2.59 -11.52
CA LEU A 28 12.67 -2.83 -10.55
C LEU A 28 12.68 -1.68 -9.53
N PRO A 29 12.19 -0.50 -9.87
CA PRO A 29 12.37 0.68 -9.02
C PRO A 29 11.73 0.57 -7.64
N ILE A 30 10.70 -0.28 -7.45
CA ILE A 30 10.00 -0.43 -6.17
C ILE A 30 10.04 -1.89 -5.71
N LEU A 31 10.53 -2.12 -4.51
CA LEU A 31 10.36 -3.38 -3.77
C LEU A 31 9.36 -3.16 -2.65
N VAL A 32 8.29 -3.93 -2.61
CA VAL A 32 7.43 -4.06 -1.43
C VAL A 32 7.93 -5.24 -0.61
N LEU A 33 8.41 -4.98 0.59
CA LEU A 33 8.91 -6.00 1.50
C LEU A 33 7.92 -6.13 2.65
N MET A 34 7.40 -7.33 2.85
CA MET A 34 6.54 -7.69 3.97
C MET A 34 7.35 -8.51 4.98
N PRO A 35 8.19 -7.86 5.82
CA PRO A 35 9.20 -8.57 6.59
C PRO A 35 8.61 -9.43 7.71
N HIS A 36 7.32 -9.25 8.02
CA HIS A 36 6.65 -9.88 9.13
C HIS A 36 5.19 -10.20 8.82
N SER A 37 4.73 -11.41 9.17
CA SER A 37 3.38 -11.87 8.85
C SER A 37 2.32 -11.49 9.88
N ARG A 38 2.71 -11.09 11.13
CA ARG A 38 1.76 -10.73 12.19
C ARG A 38 1.30 -9.28 12.11
N CYS A 39 0.15 -8.98 12.73
CA CYS A 39 -0.39 -7.63 12.85
C CYS A 39 -0.93 -7.39 14.26
N ASN A 40 -0.73 -6.18 14.77
CA ASN A 40 -1.24 -5.71 16.07
C ASN A 40 -2.67 -5.13 15.99
N CYS A 41 -3.27 -5.06 14.80
CA CYS A 41 -4.67 -4.71 14.59
C CYS A 41 -5.49 -5.95 14.19
N ARG A 42 -6.82 -5.86 14.35
CA ARG A 42 -7.80 -6.88 13.94
C ARG A 42 -8.84 -6.29 13.01
N CYS A 43 -8.35 -5.52 12.03
CA CYS A 43 -9.20 -4.71 11.15
C CYS A 43 -10.32 -5.51 10.52
N VAL A 44 -11.51 -4.91 10.46
CA VAL A 44 -12.72 -5.57 9.94
C VAL A 44 -12.62 -5.93 8.46
N MET A 45 -11.82 -5.20 7.67
CA MET A 45 -11.61 -5.40 6.24
C MET A 45 -10.37 -6.24 5.89
N CYS A 46 -9.69 -6.85 6.87
CA CYS A 46 -8.41 -7.53 6.65
C CYS A 46 -8.35 -8.86 7.41
N ASP A 47 -7.68 -9.86 6.85
CA ASP A 47 -7.48 -11.18 7.47
C ASP A 47 -6.01 -11.50 7.78
N ILE A 48 -5.07 -10.58 7.53
CA ILE A 48 -3.64 -10.80 7.81
C ILE A 48 -3.41 -11.19 9.28
N TRP A 49 -4.09 -10.53 10.23
CA TRP A 49 -3.95 -10.81 11.65
C TRP A 49 -4.33 -12.25 12.06
N LYS A 50 -5.08 -12.98 11.24
CA LYS A 50 -5.43 -14.39 11.48
C LYS A 50 -4.22 -15.31 11.43
N ALA A 51 -3.14 -14.89 10.73
CA ALA A 51 -1.85 -15.61 10.69
C ALA A 51 -0.95 -15.39 11.92
N ASN A 52 -1.39 -14.64 12.92
CA ASN A 52 -0.57 -14.28 14.09
C ASN A 52 0.01 -15.49 14.86
N ARG A 53 -0.63 -16.66 14.78
CA ARG A 53 -0.14 -17.89 15.45
C ARG A 53 1.06 -18.51 14.74
N ALA A 54 1.14 -18.38 13.42
CA ALA A 54 2.20 -18.94 12.58
C ALA A 54 3.19 -17.86 12.15
N GLY A 55 3.50 -16.90 13.03
CA GLY A 55 4.32 -15.76 12.73
C GLY A 55 5.63 -16.12 12.04
N GLN A 56 5.84 -15.55 10.84
CA GLN A 56 7.04 -15.68 10.03
C GLN A 56 7.72 -14.31 9.94
N GLU A 57 9.04 -14.32 9.85
CA GLU A 57 9.87 -13.13 9.70
C GLU A 57 10.96 -13.40 8.67
N LEU A 58 11.23 -12.44 7.82
CA LEU A 58 12.42 -12.44 6.97
C LEU A 58 13.62 -11.97 7.76
N SER A 59 14.67 -12.75 7.79
CA SER A 59 15.93 -12.38 8.42
C SER A 59 16.86 -11.61 7.47
N VAL A 60 17.94 -11.08 8.02
CA VAL A 60 19.05 -10.50 7.23
C VAL A 60 19.68 -11.57 6.34
N GLU A 61 19.82 -12.78 6.85
CA GLU A 61 20.39 -13.94 6.16
C GLU A 61 19.54 -14.35 4.95
N ASP A 62 18.21 -14.22 5.03
CA ASP A 62 17.32 -14.50 3.91
C ASP A 62 17.46 -13.47 2.78
N LEU A 63 17.64 -12.18 3.14
CA LEU A 63 17.67 -11.10 2.16
C LEU A 63 19.07 -10.81 1.59
N ALA A 64 20.13 -11.00 2.36
CA ALA A 64 21.50 -10.68 2.00
C ALA A 64 21.97 -11.32 0.67
N PRO A 65 21.66 -12.60 0.35
CA PRO A 65 22.03 -13.21 -0.92
C PRO A 65 21.44 -12.51 -2.15
N HIS A 66 20.37 -11.72 -1.97
CA HIS A 66 19.62 -11.07 -3.05
C HIS A 66 20.00 -9.59 -3.26
N LEU A 67 20.87 -9.01 -2.42
CA LEU A 67 21.28 -7.60 -2.53
C LEU A 67 21.90 -7.26 -3.88
N ALA A 68 22.79 -8.12 -4.38
CA ALA A 68 23.40 -7.90 -5.70
C ALA A 68 22.36 -7.89 -6.83
N ALA A 69 21.28 -8.69 -6.72
CA ALA A 69 20.18 -8.66 -7.67
C ALA A 69 19.36 -7.37 -7.54
N LEU A 70 19.06 -6.91 -6.32
CA LEU A 70 18.36 -5.64 -6.06
C LEU A 70 19.16 -4.45 -6.62
N GLN A 71 20.48 -4.46 -6.47
CA GLN A 71 21.36 -3.44 -7.03
C GLN A 71 21.36 -3.45 -8.58
N ARG A 72 21.51 -4.61 -9.22
CA ARG A 72 21.45 -4.75 -10.70
C ARG A 72 20.10 -4.33 -11.27
N LEU A 73 19.01 -4.62 -10.54
CA LEU A 73 17.65 -4.22 -10.89
C LEU A 73 17.37 -2.75 -10.57
N HIS A 74 18.35 -2.00 -10.05
CA HIS A 74 18.21 -0.58 -9.71
C HIS A 74 17.00 -0.29 -8.82
N VAL A 75 16.81 -1.04 -7.74
CA VAL A 75 15.81 -0.71 -6.73
C VAL A 75 16.14 0.67 -6.15
N ARG A 76 15.13 1.52 -6.06
CA ARG A 76 15.25 2.90 -5.55
C ARG A 76 14.44 3.12 -4.28
N ARG A 77 13.37 2.35 -4.12
CA ARG A 77 12.49 2.46 -2.96
C ARG A 77 12.11 1.08 -2.45
N VAL A 78 12.22 0.91 -1.15
CA VAL A 78 11.68 -0.24 -0.44
C VAL A 78 10.50 0.24 0.40
N VAL A 79 9.35 -0.41 0.22
CA VAL A 79 8.14 -0.16 1.00
C VAL A 79 8.00 -1.29 2.00
N LEU A 80 8.22 -0.99 3.27
CA LEU A 80 7.99 -1.93 4.37
C LEU A 80 6.50 -2.00 4.66
N SER A 81 5.92 -3.17 4.50
CA SER A 81 4.47 -3.43 4.60
C SER A 81 4.23 -4.77 5.30
N GLY A 82 3.11 -5.44 5.01
CA GLY A 82 2.76 -6.76 5.54
C GLY A 82 1.58 -6.69 6.50
N GLY A 83 1.69 -7.33 7.66
CA GLY A 83 0.81 -7.10 8.78
C GLY A 83 1.16 -5.75 9.44
N GLU A 84 2.08 -5.80 10.41
CA GLU A 84 2.70 -4.58 10.97
C GLU A 84 4.22 -4.77 10.99
N ALA A 85 4.93 -4.06 10.13
CA ALA A 85 6.37 -4.21 10.00
C ALA A 85 7.12 -3.93 11.32
N LEU A 86 6.63 -3.01 12.14
CA LEU A 86 7.23 -2.67 13.46
C LEU A 86 7.11 -3.79 14.51
N MET A 87 6.39 -4.88 14.22
CA MET A 87 6.38 -6.08 15.08
C MET A 87 7.53 -7.04 14.78
N HIS A 88 8.29 -6.82 13.72
CA HIS A 88 9.44 -7.63 13.36
C HIS A 88 10.51 -7.55 14.45
N SER A 89 11.09 -8.69 14.82
CA SER A 89 12.04 -8.78 15.95
C SER A 89 13.33 -7.99 15.71
N ASN A 90 13.78 -7.87 14.46
CA ASN A 90 15.03 -7.22 14.09
C ASN A 90 14.89 -6.38 12.79
N LEU A 91 13.83 -5.57 12.68
CA LEU A 91 13.53 -4.76 11.48
C LEU A 91 14.68 -3.84 11.09
N TRP A 92 15.33 -3.26 12.08
CA TRP A 92 16.34 -2.22 11.83
C TRP A 92 17.63 -2.76 11.23
N SER A 93 17.95 -4.03 11.46
CA SER A 93 19.05 -4.71 10.76
C SER A 93 18.73 -4.93 9.27
N LEU A 94 17.47 -5.24 8.92
CA LEU A 94 17.04 -5.27 7.52
C LEU A 94 17.11 -3.87 6.88
N CYS A 95 16.70 -2.82 7.60
CA CYS A 95 16.80 -1.45 7.11
C CYS A 95 18.25 -1.04 6.89
N ALA A 96 19.17 -1.37 7.81
CA ALA A 96 20.59 -1.11 7.67
C ALA A 96 21.16 -1.80 6.42
N LEU A 97 20.87 -3.10 6.24
CA LEU A 97 21.26 -3.86 5.06
C LEU A 97 20.75 -3.23 3.75
N LEU A 98 19.51 -2.77 3.72
CA LEU A 98 18.91 -2.14 2.55
C LEU A 98 19.51 -0.76 2.25
N LYS A 99 19.91 -0.01 3.27
CA LYS A 99 20.54 1.31 3.09
C LYS A 99 21.91 1.23 2.41
N ASP A 100 22.59 0.09 2.41
CA ASP A 100 23.80 -0.14 1.62
C ASP A 100 23.55 -0.05 0.10
N LEU A 101 22.28 -0.16 -0.34
CA LEU A 101 21.87 0.00 -1.74
C LEU A 101 21.48 1.44 -2.13
N ASP A 102 21.64 2.42 -1.23
CA ASP A 102 21.19 3.82 -1.43
C ASP A 102 19.70 3.92 -1.81
N VAL A 103 18.86 3.14 -1.16
CA VAL A 103 17.41 3.14 -1.37
C VAL A 103 16.69 4.02 -0.38
N LYS A 104 15.55 4.57 -0.79
CA LYS A 104 14.59 5.19 0.13
C LYS A 104 13.75 4.11 0.78
N ILE A 105 13.48 4.25 2.07
CA ILE A 105 12.64 3.34 2.83
C ILE A 105 11.36 4.06 3.25
N THR A 106 10.22 3.56 2.79
CA THR A 106 8.88 3.98 3.20
C THR A 106 8.33 2.97 4.19
N LEU A 107 7.91 3.40 5.36
CA LEU A 107 7.24 2.56 6.34
C LEU A 107 5.72 2.70 6.22
N LEU A 108 5.02 1.59 5.99
CA LEU A 108 3.57 1.50 6.16
C LEU A 108 3.28 0.93 7.55
N SER A 109 2.48 1.62 8.35
CA SER A 109 2.22 1.22 9.73
C SER A 109 0.78 1.46 10.16
N THR A 110 0.30 0.62 11.08
CA THR A 110 -0.96 0.84 11.80
C THR A 110 -0.93 2.06 12.72
N GLY A 111 0.27 2.57 13.05
CA GLY A 111 0.47 3.69 13.96
C GLY A 111 0.69 3.31 15.42
N LEU A 112 0.30 2.10 15.84
CA LEU A 112 0.25 1.72 17.26
C LEU A 112 1.63 1.60 17.94
N LEU A 113 2.70 1.44 17.17
CA LEU A 113 4.07 1.24 17.67
C LEU A 113 5.00 2.41 17.31
N LEU A 114 4.52 3.47 16.65
CA LEU A 114 5.36 4.58 16.19
C LEU A 114 6.13 5.25 17.31
N GLN A 115 5.48 5.55 18.45
CA GLN A 115 6.14 6.18 19.59
C GLN A 115 7.29 5.32 20.12
N ARG A 116 7.09 4.01 20.24
CA ARG A 116 8.10 3.08 20.75
C ARG A 116 9.35 3.03 19.86
N HIS A 117 9.17 3.13 18.55
CA HIS A 117 10.23 3.02 17.55
C HIS A 117 10.63 4.37 16.92
N ALA A 118 10.23 5.49 17.53
CA ALA A 118 10.37 6.80 16.91
C ALA A 118 11.81 7.13 16.52
N SER A 119 12.79 6.89 17.38
CA SER A 119 14.20 7.14 17.11
C SER A 119 14.75 6.32 15.94
N ASP A 120 14.35 5.05 15.84
CA ASP A 120 14.78 4.19 14.74
C ASP A 120 14.07 4.57 13.43
N ILE A 121 12.79 4.92 13.48
CA ILE A 121 12.03 5.37 12.30
C ILE A 121 12.70 6.60 11.68
N ILE A 122 13.04 7.62 12.48
CA ILE A 122 13.68 8.84 11.95
C ILE A 122 15.10 8.59 11.43
N ARG A 123 15.77 7.55 11.92
CA ARG A 123 17.11 7.13 11.46
C ARG A 123 17.06 6.41 10.14
N TRP A 124 16.11 5.47 9.95
CA TRP A 124 16.12 4.52 8.85
C TRP A 124 15.08 4.80 7.77
N CYS A 125 13.96 5.44 8.10
CA CYS A 125 12.88 5.67 7.15
C CYS A 125 12.91 7.09 6.59
N ASP A 126 12.67 7.21 5.29
CA ASP A 126 12.61 8.48 4.57
C ASP A 126 11.21 9.10 4.66
N ASP A 127 10.19 8.28 4.71
CA ASP A 127 8.80 8.68 4.89
C ASP A 127 7.97 7.57 5.56
N VAL A 128 6.82 7.95 6.10
CA VAL A 128 5.89 7.05 6.79
C VAL A 128 4.49 7.23 6.22
N THR A 129 3.79 6.13 5.97
CA THR A 129 2.35 6.13 5.68
C THR A 129 1.63 5.41 6.80
N VAL A 130 0.76 6.12 7.49
CA VAL A 130 -0.05 5.56 8.57
C VAL A 130 -1.45 5.21 8.09
N SER A 131 -2.07 4.29 8.77
CA SER A 131 -3.48 3.98 8.55
C SER A 131 -4.36 4.91 9.37
N LEU A 132 -5.31 5.61 8.72
CA LEU A 132 -6.30 6.47 9.36
C LEU A 132 -7.66 6.23 8.71
N ASP A 133 -8.58 5.56 9.40
CA ASP A 133 -9.86 5.12 8.81
C ASP A 133 -11.09 5.80 9.41
N GLY A 134 -10.94 6.83 10.19
CA GLY A 134 -12.09 7.54 10.77
C GLY A 134 -11.71 8.62 11.78
N SER A 135 -12.72 9.33 12.25
CA SER A 135 -12.70 9.98 13.54
C SER A 135 -12.39 8.96 14.65
N ARG A 136 -12.07 9.40 15.86
CA ARG A 136 -11.57 8.56 16.96
C ARG A 136 -12.29 7.21 17.09
N ASP A 137 -13.60 7.24 17.33
CA ASP A 137 -14.39 6.04 17.61
C ASP A 137 -14.57 5.17 16.38
N VAL A 138 -14.72 5.79 15.21
CA VAL A 138 -14.83 5.10 13.92
C VAL A 138 -13.52 4.38 13.60
N HIS A 139 -12.38 5.04 13.79
CA HIS A 139 -11.06 4.44 13.60
C HIS A 139 -10.87 3.23 14.52
N ASP A 140 -11.12 3.37 15.82
CA ASP A 140 -10.96 2.29 16.79
C ASP A 140 -11.87 1.10 16.47
N SER A 141 -13.11 1.37 16.07
CA SER A 141 -14.07 0.34 15.63
C SER A 141 -13.60 -0.44 14.40
N ILE A 142 -13.01 0.23 13.39
CA ILE A 142 -12.50 -0.39 12.17
C ILE A 142 -11.23 -1.17 12.45
N ARG A 143 -10.30 -0.60 13.20
CA ARG A 143 -9.05 -1.28 13.60
C ARG A 143 -9.30 -2.41 14.60
N ASN A 144 -10.48 -2.40 15.25
CA ASN A 144 -10.89 -3.33 16.28
C ASN A 144 -9.85 -3.44 17.40
N ILE A 145 -9.35 -2.28 17.83
CA ILE A 145 -8.38 -2.08 18.91
C ILE A 145 -8.78 -0.84 19.69
N PRO A 146 -9.05 -0.93 20.99
CA PRO A 146 -9.32 0.23 21.83
C PRO A 146 -8.16 1.23 21.82
N HIS A 147 -8.48 2.53 21.74
CA HIS A 147 -7.51 3.62 21.75
C HIS A 147 -6.48 3.56 20.61
N ALA A 148 -6.84 2.96 19.46
CA ALA A 148 -5.96 2.92 18.28
C ALA A 148 -5.67 4.33 17.75
N TYR A 149 -6.70 5.19 17.71
CA TYR A 149 -6.55 6.59 17.28
C TYR A 149 -5.61 7.37 18.20
N ASP A 150 -5.76 7.25 19.52
CA ASP A 150 -4.91 7.96 20.48
C ASP A 150 -3.45 7.54 20.38
N ARG A 151 -3.20 6.24 20.22
CA ARG A 151 -1.85 5.70 20.03
C ARG A 151 -1.23 6.18 18.71
N LEU A 152 -2.01 6.24 17.63
CA LEU A 152 -1.59 6.83 16.38
C LEU A 152 -1.22 8.30 16.56
N ALA A 153 -2.08 9.10 17.20
CA ALA A 153 -1.85 10.52 17.44
C ALA A 153 -0.57 10.78 18.24
N VAL A 154 -0.36 10.05 19.33
CA VAL A 154 0.87 10.12 20.14
C VAL A 154 2.09 9.73 19.31
N GLY A 155 1.99 8.68 18.48
CA GLY A 155 3.07 8.24 17.62
C GLY A 155 3.46 9.26 16.56
N VAL A 156 2.48 9.86 15.87
CA VAL A 156 2.73 10.93 14.88
C VAL A 156 3.36 12.15 15.55
N ALA A 157 2.83 12.60 16.70
CA ALA A 157 3.38 13.70 17.45
C ALA A 157 4.85 13.46 17.86
N ALA A 158 5.18 12.25 18.32
CA ALA A 158 6.55 11.88 18.68
C ALA A 158 7.51 11.98 17.47
N LEU A 159 7.09 11.47 16.30
CA LEU A 159 7.89 11.55 15.08
C LEU A 159 8.09 13.01 14.62
N LYS A 160 7.02 13.81 14.60
CA LYS A 160 7.07 15.23 14.21
C LYS A 160 7.90 16.07 15.20
N THR A 161 7.88 15.74 16.48
CA THR A 161 8.75 16.38 17.50
C THR A 161 10.22 16.10 17.23
N LEU A 162 10.57 14.85 16.95
CA LEU A 162 11.96 14.45 16.70
C LEU A 162 12.48 14.92 15.33
N LYS A 163 11.64 14.89 14.30
CA LYS A 163 11.99 15.29 12.94
C LYS A 163 10.80 15.98 12.26
N PRO A 164 10.61 17.30 12.45
CA PRO A 164 9.48 18.04 11.86
C PRO A 164 9.36 17.91 10.34
N SER A 165 10.48 17.70 9.65
CA SER A 165 10.53 17.53 8.19
C SER A 165 10.21 16.12 7.71
N LEU A 166 10.03 15.14 8.60
CA LEU A 166 9.64 13.79 8.20
C LEU A 166 8.25 13.84 7.56
N ARG A 167 8.17 13.35 6.32
CA ARG A 167 6.88 13.24 5.63
C ARG A 167 6.07 12.09 6.21
N ILE A 168 4.91 12.40 6.77
CA ILE A 168 3.96 11.41 7.31
C ILE A 168 2.63 11.57 6.59
N THR A 169 2.24 10.55 5.83
CA THR A 169 0.97 10.54 5.10
C THR A 169 0.01 9.54 5.71
N ALA A 170 -1.28 9.64 5.38
CA ALA A 170 -2.27 8.64 5.75
C ALA A 170 -2.82 7.89 4.54
N ARG A 171 -3.25 6.66 4.80
CA ARG A 171 -4.10 5.88 3.90
C ARG A 171 -5.35 5.44 4.62
N CYS A 172 -6.49 5.72 4.00
CA CYS A 172 -7.81 5.34 4.49
C CYS A 172 -8.45 4.32 3.54
N VAL A 173 -9.03 3.27 4.11
CA VAL A 173 -9.90 2.33 3.38
C VAL A 173 -11.34 2.70 3.64
N LEU A 174 -11.97 3.38 2.67
CA LEU A 174 -13.38 3.73 2.74
C LEU A 174 -14.25 2.50 2.53
N GLN A 175 -15.15 2.25 3.47
CA GLN A 175 -15.99 1.08 3.56
C GLN A 175 -17.30 1.41 4.30
N ARG A 176 -18.16 0.43 4.51
CA ARG A 176 -19.48 0.61 5.11
C ARG A 176 -19.47 1.39 6.45
N ARG A 177 -18.44 1.21 7.28
CA ARG A 177 -18.38 1.82 8.61
C ARG A 177 -17.93 3.27 8.63
N ASN A 178 -17.33 3.79 7.53
CA ASN A 178 -16.72 5.12 7.51
C ASN A 178 -17.00 5.96 6.27
N PHE A 179 -17.75 5.49 5.29
CA PHE A 179 -17.98 6.28 4.07
C PHE A 179 -18.69 7.61 4.34
N LEU A 180 -19.53 7.68 5.40
CA LEU A 180 -20.17 8.91 5.87
C LEU A 180 -19.25 9.78 6.74
N ASP A 181 -18.15 9.21 7.24
CA ASP A 181 -17.18 9.92 8.09
C ASP A 181 -16.10 10.66 7.28
N LEU A 182 -16.18 10.62 5.94
CA LEU A 182 -15.16 11.14 5.03
C LEU A 182 -14.68 12.56 5.34
N PRO A 183 -15.55 13.58 5.61
CA PRO A 183 -15.09 14.91 6.00
C PRO A 183 -14.34 14.91 7.35
N ASN A 184 -14.79 14.11 8.30
CA ASN A 184 -14.14 14.00 9.62
C ASN A 184 -12.78 13.31 9.52
N ILE A 185 -12.61 12.37 8.56
CA ILE A 185 -11.32 11.74 8.29
C ILE A 185 -10.33 12.78 7.76
N VAL A 186 -10.73 13.66 6.85
CA VAL A 186 -9.91 14.77 6.36
C VAL A 186 -9.52 15.71 7.50
N ALA A 187 -10.50 16.10 8.33
CA ALA A 187 -10.27 16.94 9.51
C ALA A 187 -9.32 16.27 10.52
N ALA A 188 -9.47 14.96 10.75
CA ALA A 188 -8.57 14.18 11.61
C ALA A 188 -7.14 14.16 11.06
N ALA A 189 -6.97 14.00 9.75
CA ALA A 189 -5.65 14.04 9.11
C ALA A 189 -4.96 15.41 9.32
N HIS A 190 -5.69 16.51 9.19
CA HIS A 190 -5.18 17.85 9.50
C HIS A 190 -4.83 17.99 11.00
N SER A 191 -5.71 17.56 11.91
CA SER A 191 -5.49 17.68 13.35
C SER A 191 -4.29 16.87 13.85
N LEU A 192 -3.97 15.77 13.18
CA LEU A 192 -2.78 14.95 13.44
C LEU A 192 -1.49 15.53 12.83
N GLY A 193 -1.56 16.62 12.06
CA GLY A 193 -0.41 17.23 11.39
C GLY A 193 0.18 16.36 10.29
N LEU A 194 -0.65 15.59 9.61
CA LEU A 194 -0.22 14.77 8.47
C LEU A 194 0.01 15.63 7.22
N ASP A 195 0.87 15.17 6.33
CA ASP A 195 1.25 15.91 5.13
C ASP A 195 0.32 15.60 3.93
N GLN A 196 -0.41 14.48 3.98
CA GLN A 196 -1.32 14.04 2.90
C GLN A 196 -2.20 12.91 3.40
N ILE A 197 -3.39 12.76 2.82
CA ILE A 197 -4.24 11.59 2.97
C ILE A 197 -4.66 11.03 1.62
N SER A 198 -4.74 9.69 1.50
CA SER A 198 -5.19 8.97 0.31
C SER A 198 -6.29 7.97 0.65
N PHE A 199 -7.19 7.71 -0.31
CA PHE A 199 -8.39 6.90 -0.12
C PHE A 199 -8.43 5.70 -1.06
N LEU A 200 -8.83 4.54 -0.54
CA LEU A 200 -9.05 3.30 -1.28
C LEU A 200 -10.43 2.75 -0.94
N ALA A 201 -11.02 1.96 -1.83
CA ALA A 201 -12.11 1.06 -1.47
C ALA A 201 -11.58 -0.19 -0.73
N ALA A 202 -12.45 -0.88 0.01
CA ALA A 202 -12.10 -2.17 0.60
C ALA A 202 -12.12 -3.27 -0.46
N ASP A 203 -11.07 -4.09 -0.49
CA ASP A 203 -11.09 -5.31 -1.29
C ASP A 203 -11.86 -6.41 -0.54
N VAL A 204 -12.85 -6.98 -1.21
CA VAL A 204 -13.67 -8.10 -0.70
C VAL A 204 -13.64 -9.31 -1.63
N SER A 205 -13.02 -9.18 -2.80
CA SER A 205 -13.14 -10.13 -3.90
C SER A 205 -11.87 -10.92 -4.21
N SER A 206 -10.74 -10.59 -3.61
CA SER A 206 -9.46 -11.25 -3.89
C SER A 206 -9.06 -12.24 -2.78
N THR A 207 -8.04 -13.04 -3.08
CA THR A 207 -7.35 -13.91 -2.12
C THR A 207 -6.17 -13.21 -1.42
N ALA A 208 -5.98 -11.90 -1.63
CA ALA A 208 -5.01 -11.11 -0.89
C ALA A 208 -5.36 -11.03 0.61
N PHE A 209 -4.51 -10.41 1.39
CA PHE A 209 -4.71 -10.23 2.84
C PHE A 209 -4.81 -11.55 3.62
N ASN A 210 -4.05 -12.57 3.20
CA ASN A 210 -4.00 -13.89 3.84
C ASN A 210 -5.34 -14.64 3.83
N ARG A 211 -6.11 -14.48 2.74
CA ARG A 211 -7.38 -15.17 2.54
C ARG A 211 -7.16 -16.45 1.75
N PRO A 212 -7.62 -17.61 2.24
CA PRO A 212 -7.54 -18.87 1.49
C PRO A 212 -8.46 -18.85 0.24
N MET A 213 -9.54 -18.07 0.30
CA MET A 213 -10.47 -17.79 -0.81
C MET A 213 -11.03 -16.37 -0.67
N ALA A 214 -11.64 -15.84 -1.72
CA ALA A 214 -12.41 -14.60 -1.63
C ALA A 214 -13.51 -14.72 -0.56
N TRP A 215 -13.88 -13.62 0.05
CA TRP A 215 -14.95 -13.63 1.06
C TRP A 215 -16.30 -14.01 0.46
N GLY A 216 -17.09 -14.79 1.19
CA GLY A 216 -18.49 -15.02 0.87
C GLY A 216 -19.36 -13.76 1.08
N GLU A 217 -20.61 -13.84 0.62
CA GLU A 217 -21.54 -12.69 0.64
C GLU A 217 -21.73 -12.09 2.05
N GLU A 218 -21.99 -12.93 3.05
CA GLU A 218 -22.19 -12.49 4.45
C GLU A 218 -21.00 -11.66 4.95
N ARG A 219 -19.79 -12.17 4.78
CA ARG A 219 -18.57 -11.48 5.22
C ARG A 219 -18.29 -10.21 4.41
N SER A 220 -18.57 -10.25 3.10
CA SER A 220 -18.42 -9.08 2.23
C SER A 220 -19.42 -7.98 2.59
N ALA A 221 -20.65 -8.33 2.98
CA ALA A 221 -21.68 -7.38 3.37
C ALA A 221 -21.34 -6.56 4.63
N ASP A 222 -20.48 -7.07 5.52
CA ASP A 222 -19.99 -6.31 6.69
C ASP A 222 -19.15 -5.09 6.30
N VAL A 223 -18.55 -5.12 5.11
CA VAL A 223 -17.54 -4.14 4.67
C VAL A 223 -18.00 -3.39 3.42
N SER A 224 -18.69 -4.06 2.48
CA SER A 224 -19.23 -3.47 1.26
C SER A 224 -20.46 -2.60 1.56
N LEU A 225 -20.73 -1.66 0.65
CA LEU A 225 -21.89 -0.79 0.70
C LEU A 225 -23.08 -1.41 -0.05
N THR A 226 -24.28 -1.30 0.51
CA THR A 226 -25.53 -1.58 -0.19
C THR A 226 -25.82 -0.53 -1.27
N ALA A 227 -26.76 -0.78 -2.17
CA ALA A 227 -27.13 0.17 -3.22
C ALA A 227 -27.55 1.55 -2.65
N VAL A 228 -28.32 1.56 -1.54
CA VAL A 228 -28.72 2.82 -0.86
C VAL A 228 -27.50 3.56 -0.26
N GLU A 229 -26.60 2.81 0.35
CA GLU A 229 -25.36 3.37 0.91
C GLU A 229 -24.42 3.88 -0.18
N VAL A 230 -24.40 3.29 -1.37
CA VAL A 230 -23.63 3.78 -2.53
C VAL A 230 -24.13 5.15 -2.96
N GLU A 231 -25.43 5.40 -3.03
CA GLU A 231 -25.98 6.72 -3.34
C GLU A 231 -25.63 7.76 -2.27
N ALA A 232 -25.75 7.40 -0.99
CA ALA A 232 -25.29 8.25 0.09
C ALA A 232 -23.79 8.56 0.01
N PHE A 233 -22.98 7.58 -0.39
CA PHE A 233 -21.53 7.77 -0.58
C PHE A 233 -21.21 8.68 -1.78
N ARG A 234 -21.97 8.59 -2.90
CA ARG A 234 -21.83 9.54 -4.03
C ARG A 234 -22.04 10.98 -3.55
N ASN A 235 -23.12 11.22 -2.82
CA ASN A 235 -23.43 12.53 -2.27
C ASN A 235 -22.33 13.01 -1.29
N MET A 236 -21.82 12.11 -0.44
CA MET A 236 -20.75 12.43 0.49
C MET A 236 -19.44 12.83 -0.23
N VAL A 237 -19.08 12.15 -1.31
CA VAL A 237 -17.91 12.50 -2.14
C VAL A 237 -18.09 13.88 -2.77
N GLU A 238 -19.27 14.21 -3.31
CA GLU A 238 -19.53 15.53 -3.89
C GLU A 238 -19.47 16.63 -2.82
N THR A 239 -20.12 16.40 -1.67
CA THR A 239 -20.07 17.33 -0.53
C THR A 239 -18.64 17.58 -0.06
N THR A 240 -17.85 16.52 0.12
CA THR A 240 -16.44 16.64 0.52
C THR A 240 -15.62 17.39 -0.53
N SER A 241 -15.87 17.13 -1.82
CA SER A 241 -15.17 17.82 -2.91
C SER A 241 -15.45 19.32 -2.92
N GLN A 242 -16.68 19.72 -2.57
CA GLN A 242 -17.08 21.13 -2.47
C GLN A 242 -16.55 21.80 -1.21
N GLN A 243 -16.46 21.08 -0.08
CA GLN A 243 -16.02 21.63 1.20
C GLN A 243 -14.49 21.74 1.32
N HIS A 244 -13.74 20.94 0.57
CA HIS A 244 -12.28 20.84 0.65
C HIS A 244 -11.52 21.19 -0.64
N PRO A 245 -11.90 22.27 -1.40
CA PRO A 245 -11.25 22.59 -2.66
C PRO A 245 -9.75 22.91 -2.50
N ALA A 246 -9.36 23.51 -1.37
CA ALA A 246 -7.97 23.80 -1.06
C ALA A 246 -7.14 22.53 -0.82
N ASP A 247 -7.72 21.50 -0.21
CA ASP A 247 -7.04 20.22 0.06
C ASP A 247 -6.80 19.43 -1.23
N PHE A 248 -7.72 19.50 -2.19
CA PHE A 248 -7.51 18.96 -3.53
C PHE A 248 -6.46 19.76 -4.31
N ALA A 249 -6.54 21.09 -4.29
CA ALA A 249 -5.60 21.94 -5.01
C ALA A 249 -4.17 21.86 -4.49
N SER A 250 -3.98 21.72 -3.18
CA SER A 250 -2.67 21.53 -2.54
C SER A 250 -2.11 20.11 -2.68
N GLY A 251 -2.96 19.13 -3.02
CA GLY A 251 -2.64 17.70 -3.01
C GLY A 251 -2.57 17.13 -1.59
N PHE A 252 -3.17 17.78 -0.59
CA PHE A 252 -3.35 17.19 0.74
C PHE A 252 -4.25 15.96 0.66
N ILE A 253 -5.35 16.02 -0.10
CA ILE A 253 -6.06 14.82 -0.59
C ILE A 253 -5.32 14.37 -1.84
N ALA A 254 -4.78 13.15 -1.81
CA ALA A 254 -3.90 12.63 -2.87
C ALA A 254 -4.63 12.36 -4.19
N GLU A 255 -5.88 11.96 -4.10
CA GLU A 255 -6.77 11.74 -5.24
C GLU A 255 -7.35 13.07 -5.73
N ASP A 256 -7.48 13.26 -7.04
CA ASP A 256 -8.37 14.27 -7.58
C ASP A 256 -9.84 13.86 -7.37
N ALA A 257 -10.76 14.81 -7.51
CA ALA A 257 -12.19 14.57 -7.30
C ALA A 257 -12.74 13.45 -8.21
N GLU A 258 -12.24 13.32 -9.46
CA GLU A 258 -12.67 12.24 -10.35
C GLU A 258 -12.21 10.86 -9.86
N LYS A 259 -11.00 10.75 -9.33
CA LYS A 259 -10.54 9.50 -8.72
C LYS A 259 -11.35 9.16 -7.47
N LEU A 260 -11.70 10.16 -6.65
CA LEU A 260 -12.52 9.93 -5.46
C LEU A 260 -13.92 9.41 -5.85
N ARG A 261 -14.54 9.94 -6.94
CA ARG A 261 -15.82 9.47 -7.51
C ARG A 261 -15.77 8.01 -7.99
N ARG A 262 -14.58 7.45 -8.22
CA ARG A 262 -14.44 6.04 -8.60
C ARG A 262 -14.74 5.08 -7.45
N LEU A 263 -14.62 5.53 -6.19
CA LEU A 263 -14.86 4.67 -5.03
C LEU A 263 -16.34 4.25 -4.90
N PRO A 264 -17.35 5.15 -4.94
CA PRO A 264 -18.74 4.71 -4.98
C PRO A 264 -19.09 3.90 -6.24
N ARG A 265 -18.48 4.18 -7.42
CA ARG A 265 -18.66 3.36 -8.63
C ARG A 265 -18.13 1.94 -8.45
N TYR A 266 -17.02 1.76 -7.71
CA TYR A 266 -16.50 0.44 -7.37
C TYR A 266 -17.52 -0.37 -6.56
N TYR A 267 -18.13 0.23 -5.55
CA TYR A 267 -19.15 -0.44 -4.74
C TYR A 267 -20.45 -0.69 -5.50
N ALA A 268 -20.85 0.21 -6.41
CA ALA A 268 -21.97 -0.02 -7.34
C ALA A 268 -21.73 -1.28 -8.18
N ALA A 269 -20.54 -1.40 -8.78
CA ALA A 269 -20.17 -2.56 -9.58
C ALA A 269 -20.12 -3.87 -8.77
N LEU A 270 -19.74 -3.83 -7.48
CA LEU A 270 -19.84 -4.99 -6.59
C LEU A 270 -21.28 -5.44 -6.38
N ASN A 271 -22.24 -4.51 -6.39
CA ASN A 271 -23.68 -4.79 -6.31
C ASN A 271 -24.30 -5.20 -7.66
N GLY A 272 -23.50 -5.30 -8.73
CA GLY A 272 -23.97 -5.59 -10.08
C GLY A 272 -24.53 -4.39 -10.83
N ASP A 273 -24.36 -3.16 -10.31
CA ASP A 273 -24.78 -1.91 -10.94
C ASP A 273 -23.59 -1.29 -11.70
N GLY A 274 -23.52 -1.58 -12.98
CA GLY A 274 -22.51 -1.07 -13.90
C GLY A 274 -21.17 -1.80 -13.86
N ASP A 275 -20.20 -1.23 -14.57
CA ASP A 275 -18.84 -1.77 -14.68
C ASP A 275 -17.90 -1.20 -13.61
N PHE A 276 -16.91 -2.01 -13.23
CA PHE A 276 -15.81 -1.53 -12.38
C PHE A 276 -15.06 -0.37 -13.05
N PRO A 277 -14.65 0.66 -12.28
CA PRO A 277 -13.84 1.76 -12.80
C PRO A 277 -12.59 1.24 -13.51
N ALA A 278 -12.29 1.79 -14.69
CA ALA A 278 -11.13 1.37 -15.46
C ALA A 278 -9.83 1.50 -14.67
N VAL A 279 -9.05 0.42 -14.60
CA VAL A 279 -7.78 0.36 -13.88
C VAL A 279 -6.62 0.71 -14.81
N THR A 280 -5.75 1.61 -14.35
CA THR A 280 -4.46 1.88 -14.98
C THR A 280 -3.36 1.47 -14.00
N CYS A 281 -2.63 0.41 -14.33
CA CYS A 281 -1.63 -0.16 -13.44
C CYS A 281 -0.46 -0.75 -14.24
N ASN A 282 0.76 -0.58 -13.71
CA ASN A 282 1.96 -1.21 -14.26
C ASN A 282 2.82 -1.87 -13.17
N ALA A 283 2.24 -2.16 -12.01
CA ALA A 283 2.94 -2.78 -10.88
C ALA A 283 3.82 -3.97 -11.29
N PRO A 284 3.36 -4.97 -12.07
CA PRO A 284 4.18 -6.14 -12.42
C PRO A 284 5.44 -5.85 -13.25
N TRP A 285 5.57 -4.65 -13.81
CA TRP A 285 6.74 -4.21 -14.60
C TRP A 285 7.66 -3.26 -13.85
N VAL A 286 7.24 -2.72 -12.69
CA VAL A 286 7.99 -1.69 -11.94
C VAL A 286 8.14 -2.02 -10.47
N SER A 287 7.48 -3.06 -9.99
CA SER A 287 7.53 -3.48 -8.59
C SER A 287 7.44 -5.00 -8.44
N THR A 288 7.81 -5.48 -7.27
CA THR A 288 7.55 -6.85 -6.80
C THR A 288 7.27 -6.82 -5.30
N VAL A 289 6.63 -7.89 -4.81
CA VAL A 289 6.40 -8.11 -3.38
C VAL A 289 7.22 -9.30 -2.93
N ILE A 290 7.92 -9.19 -1.80
CA ILE A 290 8.53 -10.32 -1.07
C ILE A 290 7.82 -10.42 0.27
N GLU A 291 7.22 -11.57 0.53
CA GLU A 291 6.47 -11.85 1.76
C GLU A 291 7.37 -12.47 2.84
N ALA A 292 6.88 -12.54 4.07
CA ALA A 292 7.62 -13.02 5.25
C ALA A 292 8.08 -14.50 5.16
N ASP A 293 7.46 -15.29 4.28
CA ASP A 293 7.84 -16.67 3.97
C ASP A 293 8.80 -16.79 2.78
N GLY A 294 9.31 -15.67 2.29
CA GLY A 294 10.18 -15.63 1.12
C GLY A 294 9.45 -15.67 -0.23
N SER A 295 8.13 -15.79 -0.24
CA SER A 295 7.33 -15.79 -1.49
C SER A 295 7.48 -14.50 -2.27
N VAL A 296 7.67 -14.61 -3.59
CA VAL A 296 7.81 -13.48 -4.51
C VAL A 296 6.57 -13.38 -5.39
N ARG A 297 5.93 -12.19 -5.41
CA ARG A 297 4.74 -11.92 -6.23
C ARG A 297 4.97 -10.75 -7.18
N PRO A 298 4.32 -10.74 -8.37
CA PRO A 298 4.41 -9.63 -9.31
C PRO A 298 3.68 -8.36 -8.80
N CYS A 299 2.68 -8.55 -7.96
CA CYS A 299 2.00 -7.56 -7.13
C CYS A 299 1.25 -8.30 -6.00
N PHE A 300 0.71 -7.56 -5.04
CA PHE A 300 0.07 -8.12 -3.86
C PHE A 300 -1.13 -9.04 -4.14
N PHE A 301 -1.81 -8.87 -5.27
CA PHE A 301 -3.06 -9.58 -5.60
C PHE A 301 -2.88 -10.82 -6.49
N HIS A 302 -1.77 -10.92 -7.20
CA HIS A 302 -1.51 -12.03 -8.10
C HIS A 302 -0.73 -13.18 -7.43
N ARG A 303 -0.76 -14.35 -8.06
CA ARG A 303 -0.10 -15.57 -7.58
C ARG A 303 1.40 -15.39 -7.37
N THR A 304 1.96 -16.21 -6.52
CA THR A 304 3.41 -16.33 -6.30
C THR A 304 4.12 -16.77 -7.59
N LEU A 305 5.28 -16.18 -7.85
CA LEU A 305 6.18 -16.49 -8.96
C LEU A 305 7.28 -17.48 -8.56
N GLY A 306 7.63 -17.55 -7.31
CA GLY A 306 8.68 -18.39 -6.72
C GLY A 306 8.99 -17.95 -5.29
N ASN A 307 10.07 -18.50 -4.72
CA ASN A 307 10.48 -18.23 -3.34
C ASN A 307 11.99 -17.92 -3.28
N ILE A 308 12.38 -16.86 -2.53
CA ILE A 308 13.79 -16.46 -2.39
C ILE A 308 14.66 -17.45 -1.65
N HIS A 309 14.07 -18.33 -0.84
CA HIS A 309 14.81 -19.42 -0.16
C HIS A 309 15.21 -20.55 -1.13
N GLU A 310 14.55 -20.63 -2.30
CA GLU A 310 14.75 -21.71 -3.27
C GLU A 310 15.56 -21.24 -4.46
N GLN A 311 15.41 -19.97 -4.91
CA GLN A 311 15.97 -19.46 -6.13
C GLN A 311 16.43 -18.00 -6.01
N PRO A 312 17.48 -17.58 -6.72
CA PRO A 312 17.86 -16.17 -6.80
C PRO A 312 16.73 -15.29 -7.32
N LEU A 313 16.50 -14.14 -6.66
CA LEU A 313 15.40 -13.21 -6.97
C LEU A 313 15.32 -12.85 -8.46
N GLU A 314 16.46 -12.58 -9.11
CA GLU A 314 16.50 -12.20 -10.52
C GLU A 314 16.04 -13.33 -11.46
N GLN A 315 16.30 -14.59 -11.08
CA GLN A 315 15.82 -15.76 -11.81
C GLN A 315 14.31 -15.91 -11.66
N ILE A 316 13.77 -15.75 -10.44
CA ILE A 316 12.33 -15.79 -10.18
C ILE A 316 11.62 -14.72 -11.01
N LEU A 317 12.10 -13.49 -10.96
CA LEU A 317 11.48 -12.35 -11.65
C LEU A 317 11.50 -12.46 -13.17
N ASN A 318 12.48 -13.17 -13.74
CA ASN A 318 12.67 -13.34 -15.18
C ASN A 318 12.52 -14.78 -15.66
N ALA A 319 11.99 -15.68 -14.82
CA ALA A 319 11.61 -17.04 -15.22
C ALA A 319 10.62 -17.02 -16.40
N PRO A 320 10.61 -18.06 -17.25
CA PRO A 320 9.69 -18.13 -18.39
C PRO A 320 8.24 -17.87 -18.00
N ASP A 321 7.77 -18.42 -16.87
CA ASP A 321 6.40 -18.24 -16.37
C ASP A 321 6.12 -16.81 -15.92
N ALA A 322 7.09 -16.13 -15.29
CA ALA A 322 6.97 -14.74 -14.89
C ALA A 322 6.91 -13.79 -16.09
N VAL A 323 7.68 -14.09 -17.14
CA VAL A 323 7.65 -13.35 -18.41
C VAL A 323 6.33 -13.61 -19.14
N ALA A 324 5.89 -14.86 -19.22
CA ALA A 324 4.62 -15.24 -19.84
C ALA A 324 3.44 -14.57 -19.12
N PHE A 325 3.43 -14.57 -17.78
CA PHE A 325 2.42 -13.88 -16.98
C PHE A 325 2.33 -12.39 -17.38
N ARG A 326 3.45 -11.67 -17.40
CA ARG A 326 3.44 -10.23 -17.76
C ARG A 326 3.02 -10.00 -19.22
N ARG A 327 3.39 -10.91 -20.15
CA ARG A 327 3.01 -10.83 -21.56
C ARG A 327 1.51 -11.00 -21.79
N GLN A 328 0.89 -11.89 -21.01
CA GLN A 328 -0.54 -12.21 -21.12
C GLN A 328 -1.43 -11.25 -20.32
N LEU A 329 -0.86 -10.52 -19.36
CA LEU A 329 -1.63 -9.66 -18.47
C LEU A 329 -2.17 -8.43 -19.18
N ASP A 330 -3.47 -8.41 -19.42
CA ASP A 330 -4.23 -7.19 -19.74
C ASP A 330 -4.96 -6.70 -18.46
N THR A 331 -4.45 -5.63 -17.86
CA THR A 331 -5.01 -5.09 -16.61
C THR A 331 -6.44 -4.58 -16.74
N ARG A 332 -6.95 -4.41 -17.97
CA ARG A 332 -8.33 -3.99 -18.24
C ARG A 332 -9.29 -5.17 -18.31
N GLN A 333 -8.80 -6.37 -18.62
CA GLN A 333 -9.61 -7.57 -18.81
C GLN A 333 -9.40 -8.61 -17.71
N ASP A 334 -8.20 -8.66 -17.11
CA ASP A 334 -7.88 -9.60 -16.05
C ASP A 334 -8.86 -9.44 -14.87
N PRO A 335 -9.50 -10.51 -14.41
CA PRO A 335 -10.55 -10.45 -13.39
C PRO A 335 -10.07 -9.92 -12.03
N ILE A 336 -8.80 -10.15 -11.68
CA ILE A 336 -8.19 -9.61 -10.45
C ILE A 336 -7.93 -8.10 -10.62
N CYS A 337 -7.33 -7.71 -11.74
CA CYS A 337 -7.00 -6.32 -12.02
C CYS A 337 -8.24 -5.42 -12.14
N ARG A 338 -9.32 -5.91 -12.79
CA ARG A 338 -10.57 -5.14 -12.93
C ARG A 338 -11.20 -4.76 -11.59
N ARG A 339 -11.03 -5.60 -10.56
CA ARG A 339 -11.55 -5.38 -9.21
C ARG A 339 -10.50 -4.82 -8.24
N CYS A 340 -9.32 -4.46 -8.76
CA CYS A 340 -8.21 -4.02 -7.91
C CYS A 340 -8.47 -2.63 -7.31
N VAL A 341 -8.36 -2.54 -5.99
CA VAL A 341 -8.50 -1.30 -5.21
C VAL A 341 -7.18 -0.55 -5.02
N CYS A 342 -6.03 -1.23 -5.23
CA CYS A 342 -4.69 -0.68 -5.00
C CYS A 342 -3.90 -0.68 -6.31
N THR A 343 -4.04 0.37 -7.11
CA THR A 343 -3.35 0.50 -8.39
C THR A 343 -2.02 1.24 -8.22
N LEU A 344 -0.98 0.76 -8.91
CA LEU A 344 0.29 1.44 -9.03
C LEU A 344 0.53 1.80 -10.50
N GLN A 345 0.58 3.09 -10.80
CA GLN A 345 0.96 3.59 -12.11
C GLN A 345 2.20 4.46 -11.98
N LEU A 346 3.35 3.87 -12.19
CA LEU A 346 4.61 4.59 -12.23
C LEU A 346 4.87 5.03 -13.68
N GLY A 347 4.70 6.32 -13.95
CA GLY A 347 5.02 6.90 -15.25
C GLY A 347 6.49 6.73 -15.61
N SER A 348 6.82 6.69 -16.90
CA SER A 348 8.22 6.54 -17.34
C SER A 348 9.14 7.67 -16.83
N ARG A 349 8.58 8.85 -16.58
CA ARG A 349 9.30 10.04 -16.08
C ARG A 349 9.06 10.32 -14.59
N THR A 350 8.23 9.53 -13.92
CA THR A 350 7.96 9.74 -12.48
C THR A 350 9.17 9.31 -11.67
N PRO A 351 9.74 10.16 -10.81
CA PRO A 351 10.80 9.78 -9.88
C PRO A 351 10.28 8.82 -8.81
N VAL A 352 11.18 8.03 -8.21
CA VAL A 352 10.86 7.03 -7.15
C VAL A 352 11.55 7.40 -5.85
#